data_29e89673de5ac5d8b0eac3b743fc1ddd
#
_entry.id   29e89673de5ac5d8b0eac3b743fc1ddd
#
_cell.length_a   1.000
_cell.length_b   1.000
_cell.length_c   1.000
_cell.angle_alpha   90.00
_cell.angle_beta   90.00
_cell.angle_gamma   90.00
#
_symmetry.space_group_name_H-M   'P 1'
#
loop_
_entity.id
_entity.type
_entity.pdbx_description
1 polymer ?
#
loop_
_entity_poly.entity_id
_entity_poly.type
_entity_poly.pdbx_seq_one_letter_code
_entity_poly.pdbx_strand_id
1 'polypeptide(L)'
;MTEKKSSSKPKSKPRGRKGLRWQDPFLQREREKYDNPLPSREFILQLVEEAGGPVPSEDIAFRLDIDADEAESFNRRLGAMQRDGQLVINRRGDLCLPEKIELKAGRVDGHPDGFGFFIPDDASGDMFLSEKEMHQVLHGDRVMCREHGLDRRGRKEGKIVEVLERANSKVVGRLYYEHGHQWVVAENKRINQDIVIPPAQQTKVGFGQVVTVEIVEQPTKHTPAMGRIVDVLGNYADPGMEIEIALRKHDLPFEFPKAVLDQAKKLPKGVTKKDFEGREDVRDLPLVTID
;
A
#
# COMPACT_ATOMS: atom_id res chain seq x y z
N MET A 1 -50.91 -48.03 4.65
CA MET A 1 -49.81 -47.50 3.80
C MET A 1 -48.66 -47.12 4.72
N THR A 2 -47.69 -48.01 4.82
CA THR A 2 -46.59 -47.94 5.75
C THR A 2 -45.32 -47.49 4.99
N GLU A 3 -44.85 -46.26 5.26
CA GLU A 3 -43.59 -45.77 4.71
C GLU A 3 -42.39 -46.43 5.41
N LYS A 4 -41.56 -47.10 4.63
CA LYS A 4 -40.27 -47.66 5.05
C LYS A 4 -39.23 -46.53 5.10
N LYS A 5 -38.76 -46.17 6.30
CA LYS A 5 -37.52 -45.42 6.52
C LYS A 5 -36.34 -46.32 6.10
N SER A 6 -35.65 -45.93 5.04
CA SER A 6 -34.36 -46.52 4.66
C SER A 6 -33.25 -45.98 5.56
N SER A 7 -32.74 -46.82 6.45
CA SER A 7 -31.56 -46.56 7.22
C SER A 7 -30.32 -46.82 6.34
N SER A 8 -29.63 -45.81 5.93
CA SER A 8 -28.32 -45.96 5.29
C SER A 8 -27.29 -46.34 6.31
N LYS A 9 -26.79 -47.59 6.23
CA LYS A 9 -25.63 -48.06 7.00
C LYS A 9 -24.39 -47.24 6.64
N PRO A 10 -23.55 -46.89 7.62
CA PRO A 10 -22.28 -46.24 7.34
C PRO A 10 -21.37 -47.18 6.53
N LYS A 11 -20.79 -46.64 5.43
CA LYS A 11 -19.85 -47.39 4.58
C LYS A 11 -18.62 -47.76 5.40
N SER A 12 -18.34 -49.07 5.53
CA SER A 12 -17.14 -49.58 6.16
C SER A 12 -15.89 -49.14 5.39
N LYS A 13 -14.90 -48.62 6.12
CA LYS A 13 -13.60 -48.21 5.60
C LYS A 13 -12.87 -49.39 4.92
N PRO A 14 -12.17 -49.24 3.80
CA PRO A 14 -11.32 -50.26 3.21
C PRO A 14 -10.15 -50.56 4.15
N ARG A 15 -10.03 -51.79 4.59
CA ARG A 15 -8.89 -52.31 5.34
C ARG A 15 -7.65 -52.30 4.45
N GLY A 16 -6.65 -51.42 4.75
CA GLY A 16 -5.34 -51.56 4.10
C GLY A 16 -4.50 -50.32 3.86
N ARG A 17 -4.99 -49.06 4.10
CA ARG A 17 -4.12 -47.87 4.11
C ARG A 17 -3.89 -47.44 5.55
N LYS A 18 -2.64 -47.50 6.02
CA LYS A 18 -2.24 -46.80 7.26
C LYS A 18 -2.52 -45.34 7.03
N GLY A 19 -3.45 -44.73 7.79
CA GLY A 19 -3.79 -43.31 7.69
C GLY A 19 -2.58 -42.41 7.94
N LEU A 20 -2.65 -41.18 7.49
CA LEU A 20 -1.57 -40.20 7.65
C LEU A 20 -1.16 -39.96 9.10
N ARG A 21 -2.06 -40.22 10.08
CA ARG A 21 -1.78 -40.14 11.52
C ARG A 21 -0.49 -40.87 11.95
N TRP A 22 -0.18 -42.02 11.31
CA TRP A 22 1.01 -42.81 11.63
C TRP A 22 2.30 -42.25 11.04
N GLN A 23 2.20 -41.23 10.22
CA GLN A 23 3.33 -40.49 9.66
C GLN A 23 3.69 -39.25 10.49
N ASP A 24 2.93 -38.96 11.57
CA ASP A 24 3.21 -37.84 12.47
C ASP A 24 4.58 -38.07 13.16
N PRO A 25 5.58 -37.22 12.89
CA PRO A 25 6.91 -37.32 13.47
C PRO A 25 6.92 -37.19 15.00
N PHE A 26 5.88 -36.56 15.55
CA PHE A 26 5.77 -36.28 16.99
C PHE A 26 4.80 -37.21 17.71
N LEU A 27 4.27 -38.23 17.05
CA LEU A 27 3.30 -39.15 17.63
C LEU A 27 3.82 -39.87 18.90
N GLN A 28 5.11 -40.17 18.95
CA GLN A 28 5.74 -40.76 20.13
C GLN A 28 5.62 -39.85 21.36
N ARG A 29 5.88 -38.57 21.20
CA ARG A 29 5.76 -37.56 22.26
C ARG A 29 4.30 -37.43 22.75
N GLU A 30 3.33 -37.51 21.85
CA GLU A 30 1.91 -37.46 22.21
C GLU A 30 1.47 -38.71 22.99
N ARG A 31 2.01 -39.91 22.65
CA ARG A 31 1.77 -41.16 23.35
C ARG A 31 2.29 -41.22 24.79
N GLU A 32 3.39 -40.50 25.04
CA GLU A 32 3.96 -40.39 26.38
C GLU A 32 3.14 -39.49 27.30
N LYS A 33 2.31 -38.58 26.70
CA LYS A 33 1.53 -37.58 27.45
C LYS A 33 0.07 -37.96 27.64
N TYR A 34 -0.49 -38.75 26.72
CA TYR A 34 -1.91 -39.05 26.69
C TYR A 34 -2.21 -40.49 26.40
N ASP A 35 -3.17 -41.08 27.11
CA ASP A 35 -3.60 -42.47 26.93
C ASP A 35 -4.23 -42.68 25.54
N ASN A 36 -4.92 -41.66 25.00
CA ASN A 36 -5.43 -41.64 23.63
C ASN A 36 -4.81 -40.49 22.86
N PRO A 37 -3.65 -40.69 22.22
CA PRO A 37 -2.89 -39.63 21.58
C PRO A 37 -3.55 -39.19 20.28
N LEU A 38 -3.90 -37.91 20.20
CA LEU A 38 -4.31 -37.27 18.95
C LEU A 38 -3.07 -36.89 18.14
N PRO A 39 -3.20 -36.64 16.81
CA PRO A 39 -2.13 -36.11 16.00
C PRO A 39 -1.57 -34.84 16.60
N SER A 40 -0.24 -34.65 16.51
CA SER A 40 0.44 -33.49 17.08
C SER A 40 -0.03 -32.17 16.42
N ARG A 41 0.10 -31.08 17.15
CA ARG A 41 -0.23 -29.76 16.60
C ARG A 41 0.63 -29.43 15.39
N GLU A 42 1.89 -29.74 15.44
CA GLU A 42 2.87 -29.54 14.38
C GLU A 42 2.46 -30.29 13.10
N PHE A 43 2.00 -31.52 13.23
CA PHE A 43 1.57 -32.31 12.09
C PHE A 43 0.24 -31.81 11.48
N ILE A 44 -0.68 -31.34 12.32
CA ILE A 44 -1.92 -30.65 11.85
C ILE A 44 -1.55 -29.41 11.05
N LEU A 45 -0.61 -28.56 11.55
CA LEU A 45 -0.15 -27.35 10.85
C LEU A 45 0.50 -27.70 9.52
N GLN A 46 1.34 -28.71 9.48
CA GLN A 46 1.96 -29.21 8.23
C GLN A 46 0.91 -29.59 7.19
N LEU A 47 -0.14 -30.32 7.58
CA LEU A 47 -1.20 -30.74 6.64
C LEU A 47 -2.03 -29.57 6.12
N VAL A 48 -2.23 -28.52 6.93
CA VAL A 48 -2.89 -27.30 6.52
C VAL A 48 -2.00 -26.50 5.58
N GLU A 49 -0.68 -26.46 5.81
CA GLU A 49 0.29 -25.82 4.93
C GLU A 49 0.39 -26.51 3.57
N GLU A 50 0.45 -27.86 3.56
CA GLU A 50 0.46 -28.67 2.33
C GLU A 50 -0.79 -28.52 1.48
N ALA A 51 -1.93 -28.17 2.10
CA ALA A 51 -3.17 -27.90 1.39
C ALA A 51 -3.10 -26.58 0.57
N GLY A 52 -2.16 -25.69 0.87
CA GLY A 52 -1.90 -24.47 0.12
C GLY A 52 -3.03 -23.42 0.18
N GLY A 53 -4.02 -23.60 1.08
CA GLY A 53 -5.17 -22.70 1.22
C GLY A 53 -6.12 -23.14 2.33
N PRO A 54 -7.29 -22.45 2.47
CA PRO A 54 -8.31 -22.86 3.44
C PRO A 54 -8.77 -24.29 3.22
N VAL A 55 -8.76 -25.10 4.26
CA VAL A 55 -9.16 -26.51 4.22
C VAL A 55 -10.22 -26.81 5.29
N PRO A 56 -11.35 -27.50 4.94
CA PRO A 56 -12.35 -27.89 5.90
C PRO A 56 -11.77 -28.73 7.03
N SER A 57 -12.16 -28.45 8.27
CA SER A 57 -11.71 -29.23 9.43
C SER A 57 -12.05 -30.73 9.32
N GLU A 58 -13.15 -31.03 8.65
CA GLU A 58 -13.60 -32.41 8.37
C GLU A 58 -12.63 -33.14 7.43
N ASP A 59 -12.04 -32.46 6.45
CA ASP A 59 -11.07 -33.06 5.52
C ASP A 59 -9.76 -33.39 6.24
N ILE A 60 -9.31 -32.52 7.14
CA ILE A 60 -8.13 -32.82 7.99
C ILE A 60 -8.42 -33.94 8.93
N ALA A 61 -9.59 -33.97 9.60
CA ALA A 61 -10.01 -35.05 10.47
C ALA A 61 -10.06 -36.40 9.71
N PHE A 62 -10.59 -36.40 8.49
CA PHE A 62 -10.65 -37.59 7.63
C PHE A 62 -9.23 -38.07 7.23
N ARG A 63 -8.33 -37.16 6.81
CA ARG A 63 -6.94 -37.50 6.47
C ARG A 63 -6.16 -38.11 7.66
N LEU A 64 -6.48 -37.62 8.86
CA LEU A 64 -5.84 -38.05 10.11
C LEU A 64 -6.49 -39.26 10.76
N ASP A 65 -7.51 -39.90 10.15
CA ASP A 65 -8.27 -41.01 10.70
C ASP A 65 -8.83 -40.71 12.10
N ILE A 66 -9.40 -39.52 12.31
CA ILE A 66 -10.06 -39.17 13.57
C ILE A 66 -11.39 -39.88 13.65
N ASP A 67 -11.54 -40.73 14.66
CA ASP A 67 -12.79 -41.46 14.90
C ASP A 67 -13.85 -40.56 15.58
N ALA A 68 -15.11 -41.03 15.56
CA ALA A 68 -16.23 -40.29 16.13
C ALA A 68 -16.03 -40.01 17.64
N ASP A 69 -15.42 -40.93 18.37
CA ASP A 69 -15.14 -40.80 19.80
C ASP A 69 -13.99 -39.79 20.08
N GLU A 70 -13.13 -39.54 19.09
CA GLU A 70 -12.03 -38.60 19.17
C GLU A 70 -12.43 -37.19 18.68
N ALA A 71 -13.52 -37.04 17.93
CA ALA A 71 -13.91 -35.81 17.25
C ALA A 71 -14.04 -34.61 18.20
N GLU A 72 -14.60 -34.79 19.39
CA GLU A 72 -14.73 -33.74 20.38
C GLU A 72 -13.37 -33.28 20.91
N SER A 73 -12.47 -34.21 21.16
CA SER A 73 -11.11 -33.92 21.65
C SER A 73 -10.26 -33.29 20.58
N PHE A 74 -10.44 -33.68 19.33
CA PHE A 74 -9.81 -33.06 18.16
C PHE A 74 -10.28 -31.61 17.99
N ASN A 75 -11.59 -31.33 18.05
CA ASN A 75 -12.14 -29.97 17.98
C ASN A 75 -11.65 -29.09 19.13
N ARG A 76 -11.52 -29.65 20.35
CA ARG A 76 -10.89 -28.93 21.48
C ARG A 76 -9.44 -28.59 21.21
N ARG A 77 -8.67 -29.49 20.56
CA ARG A 77 -7.27 -29.21 20.13
C ARG A 77 -7.22 -28.09 19.10
N LEU A 78 -8.05 -28.13 18.06
CA LEU A 78 -8.14 -27.06 17.06
C LEU A 78 -8.51 -25.70 17.69
N GLY A 79 -9.47 -25.69 18.62
CA GLY A 79 -9.85 -24.49 19.36
C GLY A 79 -8.72 -23.97 20.27
N ALA A 80 -7.89 -24.84 20.84
CA ALA A 80 -6.70 -24.42 21.58
C ALA A 80 -5.65 -23.80 20.64
N MET A 81 -5.38 -24.45 19.49
CA MET A 81 -4.46 -23.93 18.47
C MET A 81 -4.92 -22.57 17.94
N GLN A 82 -6.23 -22.35 17.79
CA GLN A 82 -6.78 -21.05 17.42
C GLN A 82 -6.55 -19.98 18.49
N ARG A 83 -6.80 -20.30 19.77
CA ARG A 83 -6.52 -19.36 20.88
C ARG A 83 -5.05 -19.01 21.01
N ASP A 84 -4.18 -19.99 20.73
CA ASP A 84 -2.72 -19.82 20.75
C ASP A 84 -2.18 -19.13 19.47
N GLY A 85 -3.06 -18.71 18.53
CA GLY A 85 -2.69 -18.04 17.30
C GLY A 85 -1.98 -18.91 16.26
N GLN A 86 -2.01 -20.24 16.43
CA GLN A 86 -1.39 -21.21 15.52
C GLN A 86 -2.26 -21.50 14.29
N LEU A 87 -3.58 -21.38 14.43
CA LEU A 87 -4.57 -21.56 13.36
C LEU A 87 -5.59 -20.42 13.38
N VAL A 88 -6.14 -20.13 12.23
CA VAL A 88 -7.30 -19.25 12.06
C VAL A 88 -8.43 -20.08 11.45
N ILE A 89 -9.64 -19.96 11.99
CA ILE A 89 -10.85 -20.56 11.40
C ILE A 89 -11.59 -19.45 10.67
N ASN A 90 -11.77 -19.58 9.37
CA ASN A 90 -12.47 -18.59 8.55
C ASN A 90 -13.99 -18.61 8.81
N ARG A 91 -14.74 -17.70 8.18
CA ARG A 91 -16.22 -17.62 8.33
C ARG A 91 -16.97 -18.86 7.82
N ARG A 92 -16.34 -19.72 7.02
CA ARG A 92 -16.91 -20.96 6.50
C ARG A 92 -16.59 -22.18 7.37
N GLY A 93 -15.76 -22.00 8.41
CA GLY A 93 -15.30 -23.09 9.27
C GLY A 93 -14.01 -23.76 8.78
N ASP A 94 -13.37 -23.26 7.71
CA ASP A 94 -12.15 -23.85 7.19
C ASP A 94 -10.94 -23.41 8.02
N LEU A 95 -10.00 -24.34 8.20
CA LEU A 95 -8.72 -24.12 8.86
C LEU A 95 -7.76 -23.38 7.91
N CYS A 96 -7.16 -22.33 8.40
CA CYS A 96 -6.14 -21.55 7.72
C CYS A 96 -4.92 -21.42 8.63
N LEU A 97 -3.72 -21.41 8.07
CA LEU A 97 -2.58 -20.90 8.82
C LEU A 97 -2.78 -19.38 9.02
N PRO A 98 -2.44 -18.83 10.20
CA PRO A 98 -2.24 -17.41 10.28
C PRO A 98 -1.17 -17.11 9.24
N GLU A 99 -1.55 -16.41 8.16
CA GLU A 99 -0.56 -15.83 7.26
C GLU A 99 0.43 -15.13 8.18
N LYS A 100 1.71 -15.45 8.08
CA LYS A 100 2.75 -14.55 8.57
C LYS A 100 2.55 -13.29 7.80
N ILE A 101 1.81 -12.36 8.39
CA ILE A 101 1.59 -11.05 7.80
C ILE A 101 2.93 -10.34 7.96
N GLU A 102 3.83 -10.61 7.03
CA GLU A 102 5.04 -9.80 6.90
C GLU A 102 4.60 -8.43 6.41
N LEU A 103 4.34 -7.55 7.38
CA LEU A 103 4.12 -6.15 7.11
C LEU A 103 5.47 -5.53 6.78
N LYS A 104 5.54 -4.91 5.61
CA LYS A 104 6.73 -4.20 5.13
C LYS A 104 6.43 -2.71 5.08
N ALA A 105 7.34 -1.91 5.59
CA ALA A 105 7.34 -0.47 5.37
C ALA A 105 7.98 -0.16 4.03
N GLY A 106 7.49 0.86 3.34
CA GLY A 106 8.02 1.27 2.05
C GLY A 106 7.26 2.44 1.45
N ARG A 107 7.61 2.80 0.21
CA ARG A 107 7.05 3.93 -0.54
C ARG A 107 6.15 3.47 -1.67
N VAL A 108 5.17 4.31 -1.96
CA VAL A 108 4.26 4.14 -3.10
C VAL A 108 4.82 4.87 -4.31
N ASP A 109 5.06 4.15 -5.40
CA ASP A 109 5.36 4.72 -6.72
C ASP A 109 4.14 4.60 -7.62
N GLY A 110 3.42 5.72 -7.83
CA GLY A 110 2.23 5.78 -8.66
C GLY A 110 2.56 5.76 -10.15
N HIS A 111 1.66 5.19 -10.94
CA HIS A 111 1.75 5.17 -12.40
C HIS A 111 0.61 6.01 -13.02
N PRO A 112 0.84 6.69 -14.16
CA PRO A 112 -0.19 7.48 -14.85
C PRO A 112 -1.48 6.72 -15.18
N ASP A 113 -1.40 5.41 -15.37
CA ASP A 113 -2.55 4.54 -15.71
C ASP A 113 -3.38 4.13 -14.47
N GLY A 114 -3.11 4.69 -13.28
CA GLY A 114 -3.92 4.49 -12.07
C GLY A 114 -3.45 3.38 -11.14
N PHE A 115 -2.63 2.45 -11.59
CA PHE A 115 -1.96 1.48 -10.73
C PHE A 115 -0.68 2.06 -10.12
N GLY A 116 -0.02 1.30 -9.24
CA GLY A 116 1.27 1.70 -8.68
C GLY A 116 2.11 0.50 -8.26
N PHE A 117 3.23 0.81 -7.64
CA PHE A 117 4.13 -0.16 -7.03
C PHE A 117 4.42 0.25 -5.59
N PHE A 118 4.49 -0.72 -4.73
CA PHE A 118 5.05 -0.57 -3.41
C PHE A 118 6.52 -0.96 -3.46
N ILE A 119 7.38 -0.05 -3.06
CA ILE A 119 8.84 -0.23 -3.01
C ILE A 119 9.23 -0.40 -1.55
N PRO A 120 9.53 -1.64 -1.09
CA PRO A 120 9.88 -1.90 0.30
C PRO A 120 11.22 -1.28 0.68
N ASP A 121 11.33 -0.80 1.93
CA ASP A 121 12.59 -0.25 2.47
C ASP A 121 13.69 -1.33 2.61
N ASP A 122 13.30 -2.62 2.70
CA ASP A 122 14.21 -3.77 2.84
C ASP A 122 14.73 -4.33 1.51
N ALA A 123 14.41 -3.68 0.38
CA ALA A 123 14.76 -4.12 -0.97
C ALA A 123 14.33 -5.56 -1.32
N SER A 124 13.29 -6.10 -0.68
CA SER A 124 12.79 -7.47 -0.89
C SER A 124 12.04 -7.69 -2.21
N GLY A 125 12.01 -6.66 -3.07
CA GLY A 125 11.34 -6.66 -4.36
C GLY A 125 9.99 -5.94 -4.32
N ASP A 126 9.69 -5.25 -5.41
CA ASP A 126 8.50 -4.41 -5.54
C ASP A 126 7.23 -5.25 -5.59
N MET A 127 6.13 -4.71 -5.05
CA MET A 127 4.81 -5.31 -5.15
C MET A 127 3.90 -4.41 -5.99
N PHE A 128 3.11 -5.03 -6.86
CA PHE A 128 2.10 -4.34 -7.66
C PHE A 128 0.95 -3.85 -6.76
N LEU A 129 0.57 -2.60 -6.90
CA LEU A 129 -0.61 -2.02 -6.27
C LEU A 129 -1.68 -1.79 -7.33
N SER A 130 -2.81 -2.46 -7.17
CA SER A 130 -3.95 -2.27 -8.06
C SER A 130 -4.53 -0.85 -7.93
N GLU A 131 -5.25 -0.39 -8.94
CA GLU A 131 -5.96 0.89 -8.94
C GLU A 131 -6.79 1.08 -7.65
N LYS A 132 -7.44 0.01 -7.19
CA LYS A 132 -8.22 0.02 -5.95
C LYS A 132 -7.37 0.32 -4.71
N GLU A 133 -6.16 -0.20 -4.63
CA GLU A 133 -5.25 0.10 -3.52
C GLU A 133 -4.69 1.52 -3.63
N MET A 134 -4.49 2.01 -4.87
CA MET A 134 -4.03 3.38 -5.13
C MET A 134 -5.05 4.46 -4.75
N HIS A 135 -6.36 4.13 -4.67
CA HIS A 135 -7.39 5.12 -4.26
C HIS A 135 -7.16 5.74 -2.88
N GLN A 136 -6.45 5.07 -1.98
CA GLN A 136 -6.25 5.53 -0.61
C GLN A 136 -4.91 6.25 -0.37
N VAL A 137 -4.07 6.32 -1.39
CA VAL A 137 -2.71 6.87 -1.31
C VAL A 137 -2.37 7.72 -2.51
N LEU A 138 -1.36 8.55 -2.37
CA LEU A 138 -0.75 9.30 -3.47
C LEU A 138 0.68 8.81 -3.71
N HIS A 139 1.23 9.15 -4.88
CA HIS A 139 2.63 8.89 -5.18
C HIS A 139 3.55 9.49 -4.11
N GLY A 140 4.51 8.71 -3.65
CA GLY A 140 5.48 9.12 -2.62
C GLY A 140 5.06 8.80 -1.18
N ASP A 141 3.78 8.52 -0.91
CA ASP A 141 3.30 8.18 0.43
C ASP A 141 4.07 6.98 0.98
N ARG A 142 4.37 7.01 2.27
CA ARG A 142 4.98 5.90 2.99
C ARG A 142 3.92 5.07 3.67
N VAL A 143 3.95 3.77 3.43
CA VAL A 143 2.88 2.86 3.88
C VAL A 143 3.43 1.56 4.47
N MET A 144 2.60 0.92 5.28
CA MET A 144 2.74 -0.51 5.60
C MET A 144 1.94 -1.31 4.60
N CYS A 145 2.61 -2.23 3.92
CA CYS A 145 2.02 -3.11 2.93
C CYS A 145 2.28 -4.57 3.27
N ARG A 146 1.36 -5.45 2.91
CA ARG A 146 1.54 -6.91 2.95
C ARG A 146 1.41 -7.51 1.58
N GLU A 147 2.11 -8.60 1.33
CA GLU A 147 1.89 -9.42 0.15
C GLU A 147 0.48 -10.05 0.22
N HIS A 148 -0.27 -10.00 -0.89
CA HIS A 148 -1.64 -10.49 -0.98
C HIS A 148 -1.82 -11.54 -2.08
N GLY A 149 -0.75 -12.14 -2.55
CA GLY A 149 -0.74 -13.15 -3.60
C GLY A 149 -0.11 -12.65 -4.90
N LEU A 150 -0.51 -13.26 -6.00
CA LEU A 150 -0.02 -12.90 -7.32
C LEU A 150 -1.15 -12.32 -8.17
N ASP A 151 -0.82 -11.30 -8.97
CA ASP A 151 -1.74 -10.77 -9.96
C ASP A 151 -1.91 -11.73 -11.16
N ARG A 152 -2.77 -11.38 -12.12
CA ARG A 152 -3.00 -12.20 -13.33
C ARG A 152 -1.75 -12.40 -14.21
N ARG A 153 -0.71 -11.59 -14.00
CA ARG A 153 0.56 -11.64 -14.73
C ARG A 153 1.67 -12.33 -13.92
N GLY A 154 1.36 -12.89 -12.75
CA GLY A 154 2.31 -13.56 -11.86
C GLY A 154 3.20 -12.61 -11.04
N ARG A 155 2.86 -11.31 -10.95
CA ARG A 155 3.58 -10.34 -10.11
C ARG A 155 3.02 -10.37 -8.69
N LYS A 156 3.89 -10.20 -7.69
CA LYS A 156 3.46 -10.05 -6.30
C LYS A 156 2.51 -8.87 -6.17
N GLU A 157 1.31 -9.09 -5.64
CA GLU A 157 0.33 -8.05 -5.37
C GLU A 157 0.42 -7.61 -3.91
N GLY A 158 0.54 -6.30 -3.70
CA GLY A 158 0.57 -5.68 -2.39
C GLY A 158 -0.82 -5.20 -1.95
N LYS A 159 -1.09 -5.28 -0.65
CA LYS A 159 -2.26 -4.68 -0.03
C LYS A 159 -1.82 -3.70 1.05
N ILE A 160 -2.26 -2.46 0.93
CA ILE A 160 -1.95 -1.41 1.90
C ILE A 160 -2.76 -1.67 3.17
N VAL A 161 -2.07 -1.72 4.29
CA VAL A 161 -2.65 -1.93 5.62
C VAL A 161 -2.80 -0.61 6.36
N GLU A 162 -1.76 0.24 6.30
CA GLU A 162 -1.70 1.51 7.00
C GLU A 162 -0.87 2.52 6.21
N VAL A 163 -1.21 3.79 6.32
CA VAL A 163 -0.42 4.90 5.78
C VAL A 163 0.39 5.50 6.93
N LEU A 164 1.71 5.43 6.82
CA LEU A 164 2.64 5.90 7.84
C LEU A 164 2.92 7.40 7.71
N GLU A 165 3.11 7.86 6.46
CA GLU A 165 3.46 9.24 6.17
C GLU A 165 2.87 9.67 4.83
N ARG A 166 2.31 10.88 4.80
CA ARG A 166 1.81 11.50 3.58
C ARG A 166 2.89 12.35 2.95
N ALA A 167 3.23 12.05 1.71
CA ALA A 167 4.27 12.77 0.98
C ALA A 167 3.79 14.12 0.43
N ASN A 168 2.49 14.24 0.16
CA ASN A 168 1.95 15.39 -0.52
C ASN A 168 1.05 16.21 0.41
N SER A 169 1.51 17.38 0.82
CA SER A 169 0.69 18.40 1.50
C SER A 169 0.17 19.44 0.51
N LYS A 170 0.90 19.70 -0.56
CA LYS A 170 0.54 20.60 -1.66
C LYS A 170 0.77 19.93 -2.99
N VAL A 171 -0.09 20.23 -3.94
CA VAL A 171 -0.01 19.72 -5.31
C VAL A 171 -0.23 20.87 -6.29
N VAL A 172 0.59 20.93 -7.34
CA VAL A 172 0.36 21.84 -8.47
C VAL A 172 -0.42 21.08 -9.53
N GLY A 173 -1.44 21.73 -10.09
CA GLY A 173 -2.28 21.15 -11.11
C GLY A 173 -3.14 22.16 -11.85
N ARG A 174 -3.92 21.65 -12.80
CA ARG A 174 -4.87 22.47 -13.57
C ARG A 174 -6.26 22.35 -12.99
N LEU A 175 -6.90 23.50 -12.82
CA LEU A 175 -8.28 23.58 -12.35
C LEU A 175 -9.26 23.28 -13.47
N TYR A 176 -10.18 22.37 -13.20
CA TYR A 176 -11.34 22.07 -14.02
C TYR A 176 -12.62 22.31 -13.23
N TYR A 177 -13.70 22.64 -13.93
CA TYR A 177 -15.02 22.71 -13.29
C TYR A 177 -16.11 22.34 -14.29
N GLU A 178 -17.11 21.62 -13.80
CA GLU A 178 -18.28 21.24 -14.57
C GLU A 178 -19.47 21.07 -13.62
N HIS A 179 -20.63 21.54 -14.03
CA HIS A 179 -21.89 21.40 -13.27
C HIS A 179 -21.80 21.80 -11.79
N GLY A 180 -21.03 22.84 -11.47
CA GLY A 180 -20.85 23.33 -10.09
C GLY A 180 -19.83 22.57 -9.26
N HIS A 181 -19.16 21.58 -9.81
CA HIS A 181 -18.06 20.86 -9.18
C HIS A 181 -16.73 21.39 -9.68
N GLN A 182 -15.77 21.56 -8.77
CA GLN A 182 -14.40 21.94 -9.09
C GLN A 182 -13.46 20.82 -8.67
N TRP A 183 -12.47 20.51 -9.52
CA TRP A 183 -11.39 19.61 -9.20
C TRP A 183 -10.09 20.03 -9.87
N VAL A 184 -8.99 19.56 -9.35
CA VAL A 184 -7.66 19.83 -9.87
C VAL A 184 -7.00 18.53 -10.32
N VAL A 185 -6.55 18.52 -11.56
CA VAL A 185 -5.75 17.45 -12.15
C VAL A 185 -4.28 17.77 -11.93
N ALA A 186 -3.57 16.91 -11.22
CA ALA A 186 -2.17 17.14 -10.88
C ALA A 186 -1.25 17.17 -12.10
N GLU A 187 -0.29 18.09 -12.15
CA GLU A 187 0.77 18.12 -13.17
C GLU A 187 1.76 16.94 -13.00
N ASN A 188 1.91 16.43 -11.80
CA ASN A 188 2.61 15.18 -11.58
C ASN A 188 1.70 14.00 -11.98
N LYS A 189 1.90 13.45 -13.17
CA LYS A 189 1.10 12.33 -13.70
C LYS A 189 1.13 11.05 -12.86
N ARG A 190 2.07 10.91 -11.92
CA ARG A 190 2.10 9.81 -10.95
C ARG A 190 1.02 9.95 -9.87
N ILE A 191 0.46 11.16 -9.71
CA ILE A 191 -0.75 11.42 -8.92
C ILE A 191 -1.92 11.34 -9.90
N ASN A 192 -2.49 10.17 -10.04
CA ASN A 192 -3.58 9.89 -11.00
C ASN A 192 -4.95 10.33 -10.49
N GLN A 193 -5.09 10.59 -9.19
CA GLN A 193 -6.36 11.00 -8.61
C GLN A 193 -6.58 12.50 -8.77
N ASP A 194 -7.81 12.87 -9.11
CA ASP A 194 -8.25 14.24 -9.08
C ASP A 194 -8.42 14.73 -7.64
N ILE A 195 -8.02 15.96 -7.37
CA ILE A 195 -8.19 16.59 -6.07
C ILE A 195 -9.46 17.42 -6.10
N VAL A 196 -10.47 17.00 -5.36
CA VAL A 196 -11.78 17.67 -5.32
C VAL A 196 -11.67 18.97 -4.49
N ILE A 197 -12.24 20.06 -5.02
CA ILE A 197 -12.37 21.32 -4.29
C ILE A 197 -13.80 21.39 -3.73
N PRO A 198 -13.99 21.27 -2.41
CA PRO A 198 -15.30 21.32 -1.79
C PRO A 198 -16.01 22.66 -2.06
N PRO A 199 -17.35 22.72 -2.11
CA PRO A 199 -18.09 23.92 -2.40
C PRO A 199 -17.72 25.13 -1.53
N ALA A 200 -17.43 24.88 -0.24
CA ALA A 200 -16.99 25.91 0.71
C ALA A 200 -15.58 26.49 0.42
N GLN A 201 -14.77 25.80 -0.39
CA GLN A 201 -13.40 26.18 -0.76
C GLN A 201 -13.27 26.60 -2.24
N GLN A 202 -14.38 26.67 -2.97
CA GLN A 202 -14.39 27.05 -4.38
C GLN A 202 -14.03 28.52 -4.54
N THR A 203 -13.25 28.82 -5.58
CA THR A 203 -12.78 30.16 -5.91
C THR A 203 -13.15 30.51 -7.35
N LYS A 204 -13.22 31.81 -7.65
CA LYS A 204 -13.45 32.33 -9.02
C LYS A 204 -12.15 32.29 -9.82
N VAL A 205 -11.65 31.13 -10.09
CA VAL A 205 -10.43 30.88 -10.91
C VAL A 205 -10.87 30.42 -12.30
N GLY A 206 -10.14 30.79 -13.32
CA GLY A 206 -10.45 30.45 -14.71
C GLY A 206 -10.24 28.94 -14.98
N PHE A 207 -11.06 28.40 -15.88
CA PHE A 207 -10.91 27.02 -16.36
C PHE A 207 -9.53 26.78 -16.99
N GLY A 208 -8.88 25.70 -16.63
CA GLY A 208 -7.56 25.32 -17.15
C GLY A 208 -6.38 26.10 -16.58
N GLN A 209 -6.61 27.06 -15.65
CA GLN A 209 -5.51 27.74 -14.98
C GLN A 209 -4.72 26.78 -14.07
N VAL A 210 -3.42 27.06 -14.00
CA VAL A 210 -2.50 26.32 -13.10
C VAL A 210 -2.62 26.91 -11.71
N VAL A 211 -2.83 26.03 -10.74
CA VAL A 211 -3.05 26.38 -9.35
C VAL A 211 -2.19 25.51 -8.44
N THR A 212 -1.88 26.03 -7.25
CA THR A 212 -1.36 25.24 -6.15
C THR A 212 -2.51 24.93 -5.19
N VAL A 213 -2.71 23.64 -4.91
CA VAL A 213 -3.73 23.15 -4.00
C VAL A 213 -3.06 22.57 -2.76
N GLU A 214 -3.50 23.01 -1.59
CA GLU A 214 -3.20 22.38 -0.31
C GLU A 214 -4.20 21.26 -0.07
N ILE A 215 -3.74 20.05 0.23
CA ILE A 215 -4.60 18.91 0.54
C ILE A 215 -5.08 19.07 1.98
N VAL A 216 -6.39 19.27 2.15
CA VAL A 216 -7.06 19.42 3.46
C VAL A 216 -7.51 18.08 4.01
N GLU A 217 -7.98 17.20 3.11
CA GLU A 217 -8.36 15.82 3.44
C GLU A 217 -7.65 14.87 2.50
N GLN A 218 -6.88 13.98 3.10
CA GLN A 218 -6.13 12.96 2.35
C GLN A 218 -7.06 11.87 1.82
N PRO A 219 -6.71 11.22 0.69
CA PRO A 219 -7.56 10.20 0.12
C PRO A 219 -7.70 8.99 1.04
N THR A 220 -8.86 8.35 0.96
CA THR A 220 -9.17 7.10 1.65
C THR A 220 -9.67 6.06 0.65
N LYS A 221 -9.98 4.85 1.10
CA LYS A 221 -10.59 3.81 0.23
C LYS A 221 -11.91 4.23 -0.41
N HIS A 222 -12.60 5.23 0.15
CA HIS A 222 -13.97 5.59 -0.21
C HIS A 222 -14.15 7.05 -0.59
N THR A 223 -13.17 7.90 -0.28
CA THR A 223 -13.21 9.33 -0.55
C THR A 223 -11.96 9.79 -1.29
N PRO A 224 -12.10 10.58 -2.37
CA PRO A 224 -10.96 11.19 -3.04
C PRO A 224 -10.27 12.21 -2.15
N ALA A 225 -9.07 12.64 -2.53
CA ALA A 225 -8.39 13.76 -1.89
C ALA A 225 -9.23 15.04 -2.04
N MET A 226 -9.35 15.82 -0.97
CA MET A 226 -9.98 17.13 -1.01
C MET A 226 -8.97 18.22 -0.70
N GLY A 227 -9.07 19.34 -1.42
CA GLY A 227 -8.09 20.40 -1.32
C GLY A 227 -8.69 21.81 -1.32
N ARG A 228 -7.83 22.75 -1.02
CA ARG A 228 -8.09 24.17 -1.07
C ARG A 228 -7.07 24.85 -1.98
N ILE A 229 -7.52 25.70 -2.92
CA ILE A 229 -6.61 26.48 -3.74
C ILE A 229 -5.94 27.53 -2.85
N VAL A 230 -4.60 27.52 -2.82
CA VAL A 230 -3.79 28.45 -2.02
C VAL A 230 -3.04 29.44 -2.89
N ASP A 231 -2.83 29.13 -4.17
CA ASP A 231 -2.15 30.02 -5.12
C ASP A 231 -2.67 29.79 -6.53
N VAL A 232 -2.73 30.86 -7.33
CA VAL A 232 -3.11 30.84 -8.75
C VAL A 232 -1.92 31.32 -9.56
N LEU A 233 -1.28 30.41 -10.29
CA LEU A 233 -0.04 30.69 -11.01
C LEU A 233 -0.28 31.39 -12.35
N GLY A 234 -1.42 31.14 -12.99
CA GLY A 234 -1.79 31.74 -14.28
C GLY A 234 -2.25 30.72 -15.30
N ASN A 235 -2.15 31.10 -16.58
CA ASN A 235 -2.51 30.17 -17.64
C ASN A 235 -1.33 29.25 -17.99
N TYR A 236 -1.62 28.03 -18.39
CA TYR A 236 -0.59 27.05 -18.74
C TYR A 236 0.37 27.53 -19.85
N ALA A 237 -0.13 28.34 -20.78
CA ALA A 237 0.65 28.87 -21.89
C ALA A 237 1.40 30.17 -21.56
N ASP A 238 1.31 30.67 -20.34
CA ASP A 238 2.03 31.88 -19.94
C ASP A 238 3.54 31.62 -19.96
N PRO A 239 4.37 32.56 -20.44
CA PRO A 239 5.82 32.38 -20.49
C PRO A 239 6.40 32.08 -19.10
N GLY A 240 7.20 31.02 -18.99
CA GLY A 240 7.84 30.62 -17.73
C GLY A 240 6.96 29.73 -16.83
N MET A 241 5.74 29.41 -17.21
CA MET A 241 4.84 28.57 -16.42
C MET A 241 5.40 27.17 -16.17
N GLU A 242 6.11 26.58 -17.13
CA GLU A 242 6.79 25.29 -16.96
C GLU A 242 7.86 25.33 -15.86
N ILE A 243 8.54 26.46 -15.70
CA ILE A 243 9.52 26.66 -14.62
C ILE A 243 8.80 26.76 -13.27
N GLU A 244 7.74 27.55 -13.19
CA GLU A 244 6.90 27.69 -11.99
C GLU A 244 6.33 26.35 -11.54
N ILE A 245 5.84 25.53 -12.47
CA ILE A 245 5.35 24.19 -12.20
C ILE A 245 6.48 23.29 -11.70
N ALA A 246 7.64 23.32 -12.37
CA ALA A 246 8.77 22.46 -12.01
C ALA A 246 9.30 22.78 -10.60
N LEU A 247 9.47 24.06 -10.26
CA LEU A 247 9.92 24.49 -8.95
C LEU A 247 9.01 23.95 -7.83
N ARG A 248 7.70 24.09 -7.97
CA ARG A 248 6.74 23.62 -6.97
C ARG A 248 6.57 22.10 -6.95
N LYS A 249 6.61 21.47 -8.13
CA LYS A 249 6.51 20.01 -8.26
C LYS A 249 7.65 19.27 -7.55
N HIS A 250 8.83 19.89 -7.54
CA HIS A 250 10.03 19.31 -6.93
C HIS A 250 10.38 19.95 -5.58
N ASP A 251 9.46 20.74 -5.01
CA ASP A 251 9.63 21.46 -3.75
C ASP A 251 10.95 22.25 -3.68
N LEU A 252 11.31 22.85 -4.81
CA LEU A 252 12.51 23.69 -4.90
C LEU A 252 12.19 25.09 -4.37
N PRO A 253 13.12 25.74 -3.64
CA PRO A 253 12.93 27.10 -3.18
C PRO A 253 12.90 28.05 -4.38
N PHE A 254 11.84 28.81 -4.54
CA PHE A 254 11.64 29.82 -5.61
C PHE A 254 11.56 31.25 -5.08
N GLU A 255 11.48 31.43 -3.79
CA GLU A 255 11.54 32.71 -3.11
C GLU A 255 12.80 32.83 -2.27
N PHE A 256 13.52 33.96 -2.41
CA PHE A 256 14.66 34.21 -1.55
C PHE A 256 14.19 34.57 -0.14
N PRO A 257 14.77 33.99 0.91
CA PRO A 257 14.51 34.40 2.28
C PRO A 257 14.74 35.88 2.49
N LYS A 258 13.93 36.51 3.34
CA LYS A 258 14.04 37.96 3.63
C LYS A 258 15.45 38.40 4.02
N ALA A 259 16.17 37.58 4.78
CA ALA A 259 17.56 37.87 5.18
C ALA A 259 18.49 38.01 3.96
N VAL A 260 18.31 37.14 2.94
CA VAL A 260 19.10 37.19 1.70
C VAL A 260 18.74 38.46 0.88
N LEU A 261 17.45 38.78 0.75
CA LEU A 261 16.99 39.99 0.07
C LEU A 261 17.53 41.26 0.78
N ASP A 262 17.53 41.29 2.11
CA ASP A 262 18.05 42.41 2.88
C ASP A 262 19.57 42.53 2.78
N GLN A 263 20.28 41.42 2.63
CA GLN A 263 21.72 41.41 2.35
C GLN A 263 22.00 41.93 0.94
N ALA A 264 21.27 41.46 -0.06
CA ALA A 264 21.39 41.90 -1.45
C ALA A 264 21.15 43.42 -1.59
N LYS A 265 20.16 43.99 -0.88
CA LYS A 265 19.89 45.43 -0.86
C LYS A 265 21.03 46.30 -0.32
N LYS A 266 21.91 45.71 0.52
CA LYS A 266 23.07 46.42 1.08
C LYS A 266 24.28 46.42 0.16
N LEU A 267 24.25 45.62 -0.91
CA LEU A 267 25.33 45.59 -1.89
C LEU A 267 25.29 46.88 -2.73
N PRO A 268 26.49 47.42 -3.09
CA PRO A 268 26.55 48.60 -3.98
C PRO A 268 25.95 48.27 -5.32
N LYS A 269 25.24 49.28 -5.91
CA LYS A 269 24.55 49.12 -7.21
C LYS A 269 25.49 48.99 -8.42
N GLY A 270 26.77 49.15 -8.22
CA GLY A 270 27.81 49.03 -9.26
C GLY A 270 29.17 48.78 -8.69
N VAL A 271 30.09 48.43 -9.58
CA VAL A 271 31.52 48.20 -9.24
C VAL A 271 32.20 49.51 -8.96
N THR A 272 32.90 49.62 -7.84
CA THR A 272 33.61 50.82 -7.42
C THR A 272 35.13 50.72 -7.70
N LYS A 273 35.86 51.86 -7.65
CA LYS A 273 37.29 51.83 -7.85
C LYS A 273 38.06 50.89 -6.87
N LYS A 274 37.54 50.73 -5.67
CA LYS A 274 38.11 49.77 -4.68
C LYS A 274 38.02 48.32 -5.13
N ASP A 275 37.02 47.99 -5.92
CA ASP A 275 36.81 46.65 -6.41
C ASP A 275 37.81 46.22 -7.49
N PHE A 276 38.56 47.21 -8.06
CA PHE A 276 39.64 46.96 -9.02
C PHE A 276 41.00 46.76 -8.37
N GLU A 277 41.19 47.09 -7.08
CA GLU A 277 42.46 46.91 -6.39
C GLU A 277 42.84 45.46 -6.35
N GLY A 278 44.05 45.14 -6.87
CA GLY A 278 44.60 43.77 -6.91
C GLY A 278 43.98 42.87 -7.98
N ARG A 279 43.21 43.40 -8.91
CA ARG A 279 42.63 42.66 -10.03
C ARG A 279 43.20 43.12 -11.37
N GLU A 280 43.31 42.19 -12.32
CA GLU A 280 43.71 42.46 -13.69
C GLU A 280 42.48 42.95 -14.48
N ASP A 281 42.66 44.02 -15.28
CA ASP A 281 41.60 44.56 -16.15
C ASP A 281 41.56 43.76 -17.45
N VAL A 282 40.52 42.99 -17.64
CA VAL A 282 40.33 42.14 -18.83
C VAL A 282 39.14 42.64 -19.69
N ARG A 283 38.66 43.88 -19.49
CA ARG A 283 37.51 44.45 -20.20
C ARG A 283 37.74 44.63 -21.70
N ASP A 284 38.99 44.68 -22.12
CA ASP A 284 39.36 44.79 -23.55
C ASP A 284 39.38 43.41 -24.25
N LEU A 285 39.23 42.31 -23.51
CA LEU A 285 39.15 40.96 -24.09
C LEU A 285 37.70 40.66 -24.51
N PRO A 286 37.51 39.97 -25.66
CA PRO A 286 36.18 39.57 -26.14
C PRO A 286 35.66 38.39 -25.32
N LEU A 287 35.33 38.63 -24.05
CA LEU A 287 34.80 37.61 -23.13
C LEU A 287 33.28 37.59 -23.21
N VAL A 288 32.72 36.37 -23.20
CA VAL A 288 31.25 36.13 -23.07
C VAL A 288 31.03 35.17 -21.92
N THR A 289 29.96 35.40 -21.17
CA THR A 289 29.47 34.40 -20.20
C THR A 289 28.58 33.40 -20.92
N ILE A 290 28.74 32.13 -20.60
CA ILE A 290 27.90 31.05 -21.07
C ILE A 290 27.27 30.45 -19.83
N ASP A 291 25.94 30.68 -19.67
CA ASP A 291 25.14 30.17 -18.55
C ASP A 291 24.44 28.88 -18.96
#